data_3fc2e4c5948d54f2c940c69d3acc4e02
#
_entry.id   3fc2e4c5948d54f2c940c69d3acc4e02
#
_cell.length_a   1.000
_cell.length_b   1.000
_cell.length_c   1.000
_cell.angle_alpha   90.00
_cell.angle_beta   90.00
_cell.angle_gamma   90.00
#
_symmetry.space_group_name_H-M   'P 1'
#
loop_
_entity.id
_entity.type
_entity.pdbx_description
1 polymer ?
#
loop_
_entity_poly.entity_id
_entity_poly.type
_entity_poly.pdbx_seq_one_letter_code
_entity_poly.pdbx_strand_id
1 'polypeptide(L)'
;MKGGMTLPRLLLLLAEVIMFAILAVAASSHFGLADGTRITAAFMVAYLIPRVVLTRARATSTTALVLLLLLAAFLLWVNYKRLTVWTFFDEYSLQEPNIGGDGRAYYKWALFKYLGNSEEIPIVYPGFPMMMLALWKVFGLNVVWPVALNTMFTLTSVVLTGMTTRRLLSWRVKARPETLLWGGMALSLLLFYYFMMGTAILKEASIFISTAMAGYVLASMGADDKERHSPWRDLVLLVMACLLLGFVRTTYLYFVALGVVVMSLGHLRRDWRMSLAMLGIIAVSLLLGNVFSSYSFDRHAEIAGGGWNMQRFYVVGESRSFYHDLLNYYFLYPTWHKVLMLPLTMSVQFVIPLPWTYYETSSTINVLSRMTYGWYVIGGISLFYFLYVSWRREGNMGYWPWWAALSFAAVSYVVAGSVARYVSPIQPLFVPVAMYVICRLWEGHWRRAFVWWSVFYVILVAATLLFCLEIQQAAISKMLHTRSLQHYLQGIPY
;
A
#
# COMPACT_ATOMS: atom_id res chain seq x y z
N MET A 1 -33.65 18.95 -14.39
CA MET A 1 -32.48 19.07 -13.47
C MET A 1 -31.72 20.35 -13.84
N LYS A 2 -32.08 21.49 -13.27
CA LYS A 2 -31.35 22.78 -13.40
C LYS A 2 -30.60 23.00 -12.05
N GLY A 3 -29.57 22.25 -11.78
CA GLY A 3 -28.69 22.50 -10.64
C GLY A 3 -27.51 23.33 -11.11
N GLY A 4 -27.59 24.65 -10.99
CA GLY A 4 -26.44 25.52 -11.23
C GLY A 4 -25.25 25.07 -10.39
N MET A 5 -24.04 25.21 -10.96
CA MET A 5 -22.79 24.89 -10.28
C MET A 5 -22.69 25.77 -9.02
N THR A 6 -22.57 25.15 -7.84
CA THR A 6 -22.43 25.90 -6.58
C THR A 6 -21.07 26.57 -6.52
N LEU A 7 -20.97 27.74 -5.88
CA LEU A 7 -19.71 28.48 -5.71
C LEU A 7 -18.54 27.60 -5.22
N PRO A 8 -18.70 26.71 -4.20
CA PRO A 8 -17.61 25.84 -3.78
C PRO A 8 -17.11 24.87 -4.86
N ARG A 9 -18.02 24.39 -5.73
CA ARG A 9 -17.62 23.51 -6.84
C ARG A 9 -16.91 24.27 -7.96
N LEU A 10 -17.30 25.53 -8.19
CA LEU A 10 -16.62 26.41 -9.14
C LEU A 10 -15.18 26.73 -8.67
N LEU A 11 -15.03 27.08 -7.37
CA LEU A 11 -13.72 27.33 -6.78
C LEU A 11 -12.81 26.10 -6.83
N LEU A 12 -13.37 24.91 -6.60
CA LEU A 12 -12.64 23.68 -6.70
C LEU A 12 -12.16 23.42 -8.13
N LEU A 13 -13.03 23.60 -9.13
CA LEU A 13 -12.65 23.47 -10.55
C LEU A 13 -11.55 24.47 -10.93
N LEU A 14 -11.64 25.70 -10.46
CA LEU A 14 -10.59 26.71 -10.66
C LEU A 14 -9.26 26.26 -10.03
N ALA A 15 -9.28 25.72 -8.81
CA ALA A 15 -8.09 25.21 -8.16
C ALA A 15 -7.47 24.02 -8.91
N GLU A 16 -8.30 23.11 -9.47
CA GLU A 16 -7.83 22.01 -10.33
C GLU A 16 -7.13 22.54 -11.59
N VAL A 17 -7.73 23.54 -12.25
CA VAL A 17 -7.14 24.18 -13.44
C VAL A 17 -5.81 24.86 -13.10
N ILE A 18 -5.75 25.60 -11.99
CA ILE A 18 -4.53 26.27 -11.54
C ILE A 18 -3.44 25.24 -11.23
N MET A 19 -3.77 24.14 -10.54
CA MET A 19 -2.80 23.08 -10.24
C MET A 19 -2.15 22.52 -11.51
N PHE A 20 -2.94 22.21 -12.55
CA PHE A 20 -2.40 21.69 -13.81
C PHE A 20 -1.70 22.76 -14.65
N ALA A 21 -2.12 24.02 -14.59
CA ALA A 21 -1.40 25.12 -15.21
C ALA A 21 -0.01 25.33 -14.60
N ILE A 22 0.10 25.27 -13.26
CA ILE A 22 1.38 25.32 -12.56
C ILE A 22 2.27 24.15 -12.98
N LEU A 23 1.72 22.93 -13.02
CA LEU A 23 2.47 21.74 -13.45
C LEU A 23 2.96 21.90 -14.90
N ALA A 24 2.10 22.38 -15.81
CA ALA A 24 2.44 22.59 -17.21
C ALA A 24 3.58 23.59 -17.38
N VAL A 25 3.53 24.71 -16.68
CA VAL A 25 4.57 25.73 -16.71
C VAL A 25 5.88 25.17 -16.14
N ALA A 26 5.83 24.56 -14.94
CA ALA A 26 7.01 24.02 -14.29
C ALA A 26 7.65 22.87 -15.10
N ALA A 27 6.85 21.96 -15.65
CA ALA A 27 7.35 20.86 -16.45
C ALA A 27 7.91 21.35 -17.81
N SER A 28 7.22 22.28 -18.48
CA SER A 28 7.71 22.83 -19.75
C SER A 28 8.98 23.66 -19.60
N SER A 29 9.11 24.40 -18.49
CA SER A 29 10.31 25.17 -18.23
C SER A 29 11.55 24.31 -17.93
N HIS A 30 11.35 23.12 -17.35
CA HIS A 30 12.44 22.23 -16.98
C HIS A 30 12.78 21.19 -18.07
N PHE A 31 11.77 20.61 -18.70
CA PHE A 31 11.93 19.49 -19.65
C PHE A 31 11.69 19.88 -21.12
N GLY A 32 11.37 21.14 -21.39
CA GLY A 32 10.94 21.61 -22.71
C GLY A 32 9.44 21.42 -22.96
N LEU A 33 8.92 22.09 -23.99
CA LEU A 33 7.47 22.17 -24.24
C LEU A 33 6.83 20.80 -24.52
N ALA A 34 7.50 19.97 -25.31
CA ALA A 34 6.96 18.68 -25.72
C ALA A 34 6.81 17.72 -24.52
N ASP A 35 7.88 17.56 -23.73
CA ASP A 35 7.85 16.66 -22.57
C ASP A 35 7.03 17.27 -21.42
N GLY A 36 7.07 18.57 -21.21
CA GLY A 36 6.20 19.25 -20.27
C GLY A 36 4.71 19.02 -20.55
N THR A 37 4.32 19.03 -21.83
CA THR A 37 2.96 18.73 -22.25
C THR A 37 2.60 17.26 -22.00
N ARG A 38 3.49 16.31 -22.32
CA ARG A 38 3.32 14.87 -22.06
C ARG A 38 3.14 14.60 -20.56
N ILE A 39 4.02 15.19 -19.72
CA ILE A 39 3.95 15.08 -18.26
C ILE A 39 2.59 15.57 -17.75
N THR A 40 2.18 16.76 -18.18
CA THR A 40 0.93 17.36 -17.74
C THR A 40 -0.28 16.52 -18.16
N ALA A 41 -0.32 16.06 -19.41
CA ALA A 41 -1.40 15.21 -19.93
C ALA A 41 -1.48 13.86 -19.16
N ALA A 42 -0.34 13.21 -18.93
CA ALA A 42 -0.29 11.94 -18.20
C ALA A 42 -0.84 12.08 -16.78
N PHE A 43 -0.41 13.10 -16.04
CA PHE A 43 -0.88 13.31 -14.68
C PHE A 43 -2.32 13.86 -14.60
N MET A 44 -2.76 14.60 -15.62
CA MET A 44 -4.16 15.01 -15.71
C MET A 44 -5.07 13.79 -15.85
N VAL A 45 -4.73 12.83 -16.70
CA VAL A 45 -5.48 11.56 -16.82
C VAL A 45 -5.42 10.78 -15.49
N ALA A 46 -4.24 10.72 -14.86
CA ALA A 46 -4.04 10.04 -13.57
C ALA A 46 -4.92 10.63 -12.45
N TYR A 47 -5.21 11.92 -12.49
CA TYR A 47 -6.12 12.59 -11.55
C TYR A 47 -7.60 12.44 -11.93
N LEU A 48 -7.94 12.57 -13.22
CA LEU A 48 -9.33 12.57 -13.67
C LEU A 48 -10.05 11.25 -13.39
N ILE A 49 -9.35 10.11 -13.49
CA ILE A 49 -9.95 8.79 -13.22
C ILE A 49 -10.45 8.67 -11.79
N PRO A 50 -9.63 8.84 -10.72
CA PRO A 50 -10.10 8.79 -9.34
C PRO A 50 -11.14 9.88 -9.02
N ARG A 51 -11.05 11.06 -9.67
CA ARG A 51 -12.05 12.12 -9.56
C ARG A 51 -13.42 11.68 -10.10
N VAL A 52 -13.46 11.02 -11.25
CA VAL A 52 -14.70 10.46 -11.83
C VAL A 52 -15.25 9.34 -10.93
N VAL A 53 -14.40 8.44 -10.42
CA VAL A 53 -14.82 7.40 -9.47
C VAL A 53 -15.44 8.03 -8.24
N LEU A 54 -14.80 9.05 -7.67
CA LEU A 54 -15.30 9.76 -6.50
C LEU A 54 -16.62 10.49 -6.78
N THR A 55 -16.74 11.20 -7.90
CA THR A 55 -17.98 11.95 -8.24
C THR A 55 -19.18 11.06 -8.50
N ARG A 56 -18.96 9.81 -8.90
CA ARG A 56 -20.02 8.80 -9.05
C ARG A 56 -20.43 8.16 -7.72
N ALA A 57 -19.70 8.40 -6.63
CA ALA A 57 -20.11 7.95 -5.31
C ALA A 57 -21.34 8.72 -4.81
N ARG A 58 -22.38 8.03 -4.31
CA ARG A 58 -23.69 8.61 -3.92
C ARG A 58 -23.58 9.68 -2.83
N ALA A 59 -22.54 9.67 -2.01
CA ALA A 59 -22.33 10.59 -0.91
C ALA A 59 -21.09 11.48 -1.10
N THR A 60 -20.81 11.88 -2.35
CA THR A 60 -19.68 12.76 -2.63
C THR A 60 -19.93 14.14 -2.08
N SER A 61 -19.02 14.61 -1.23
CA SER A 61 -19.01 15.96 -0.68
C SER A 61 -17.87 16.78 -1.31
N THR A 62 -18.00 18.11 -1.22
CA THR A 62 -16.92 19.04 -1.59
C THR A 62 -15.64 18.75 -0.80
N THR A 63 -15.76 18.38 0.48
CA THR A 63 -14.62 18.02 1.34
C THR A 63 -13.85 16.83 0.78
N ALA A 64 -14.53 15.77 0.31
CA ALA A 64 -13.86 14.62 -0.30
C ALA A 64 -13.10 14.99 -1.58
N LEU A 65 -13.67 15.88 -2.40
CA LEU A 65 -13.02 16.39 -3.61
C LEU A 65 -11.81 17.27 -3.28
N VAL A 66 -11.90 18.11 -2.26
CA VAL A 66 -10.76 18.93 -1.77
C VAL A 66 -9.63 18.02 -1.27
N LEU A 67 -9.94 16.98 -0.48
CA LEU A 67 -8.94 16.03 -0.02
C LEU A 67 -8.26 15.30 -1.20
N LEU A 68 -9.02 14.91 -2.21
CA LEU A 68 -8.45 14.30 -3.41
C LEU A 68 -7.52 15.28 -4.14
N LEU A 69 -7.93 16.54 -4.29
CA LEU A 69 -7.12 17.59 -4.91
C LEU A 69 -5.81 17.84 -4.14
N LEU A 70 -5.89 17.96 -2.81
CA LEU A 70 -4.70 18.16 -1.96
C LEU A 70 -3.73 16.98 -2.07
N LEU A 71 -4.25 15.75 -2.03
CA LEU A 71 -3.42 14.56 -2.22
C LEU A 71 -2.80 14.53 -3.61
N ALA A 72 -3.58 14.83 -4.65
CA ALA A 72 -3.07 14.88 -6.01
C ALA A 72 -1.96 15.94 -6.15
N ALA A 73 -2.16 17.14 -5.62
CA ALA A 73 -1.16 18.21 -5.64
C ALA A 73 0.14 17.77 -4.94
N PHE A 74 0.03 17.10 -3.78
CA PHE A 74 1.17 16.55 -3.06
C PHE A 74 1.91 15.48 -3.89
N LEU A 75 1.18 14.51 -4.46
CA LEU A 75 1.79 13.44 -5.26
C LEU A 75 2.39 13.98 -6.57
N LEU A 76 1.77 14.99 -7.19
CA LEU A 76 2.33 15.68 -8.35
C LEU A 76 3.64 16.38 -8.01
N TRP A 77 3.71 17.05 -6.86
CA TRP A 77 4.95 17.67 -6.38
C TRP A 77 6.04 16.62 -6.14
N VAL A 78 5.72 15.51 -5.47
CA VAL A 78 6.66 14.40 -5.24
C VAL A 78 7.18 13.84 -6.57
N ASN A 79 6.27 13.57 -7.51
CA ASN A 79 6.64 13.03 -8.82
C ASN A 79 7.46 14.02 -9.64
N TYR A 80 7.10 15.31 -9.65
CA TYR A 80 7.88 16.35 -10.31
C TYR A 80 9.32 16.35 -9.77
N LYS A 81 9.50 16.35 -8.45
CA LYS A 81 10.83 16.28 -7.82
C LYS A 81 11.60 15.02 -8.19
N ARG A 82 10.95 13.88 -8.28
CA ARG A 82 11.58 12.64 -8.74
C ARG A 82 11.99 12.71 -10.20
N LEU A 83 11.13 13.24 -11.05
CA LEU A 83 11.40 13.38 -12.49
C LEU A 83 12.54 14.37 -12.76
N THR A 84 12.72 15.41 -11.95
CA THR A 84 13.86 16.36 -12.08
C THR A 84 15.20 15.73 -11.69
N VAL A 85 15.19 14.71 -10.83
CA VAL A 85 16.40 13.97 -10.42
C VAL A 85 16.65 12.77 -11.35
N TRP A 86 15.59 12.15 -11.85
CA TRP A 86 15.68 11.12 -12.87
C TRP A 86 15.87 11.82 -14.20
N THR A 87 17.10 11.84 -14.69
CA THR A 87 17.38 12.37 -16.03
C THR A 87 16.46 11.69 -17.03
N PHE A 88 15.65 12.49 -17.71
CA PHE A 88 14.91 11.99 -18.88
C PHE A 88 15.93 11.52 -19.90
N PHE A 89 15.69 10.32 -20.42
CA PHE A 89 16.48 9.83 -21.52
C PHE A 89 16.24 10.69 -22.74
N ASP A 90 17.30 11.18 -23.32
CA ASP A 90 17.33 11.35 -24.76
C ASP A 90 17.01 9.99 -25.37
N GLU A 91 16.20 9.94 -26.41
CA GLU A 91 15.80 8.72 -27.10
C GLU A 91 17.02 7.83 -27.49
N TYR A 92 18.22 8.35 -27.40
CA TYR A 92 19.50 7.74 -27.75
C TYR A 92 20.41 7.42 -26.55
N SER A 93 20.13 7.89 -25.35
CA SER A 93 20.94 7.56 -24.21
C SER A 93 20.38 6.37 -23.46
N LEU A 94 21.10 5.26 -23.49
CA LEU A 94 20.84 4.05 -22.69
C LEU A 94 21.16 4.29 -21.18
N GLN A 95 21.30 5.53 -20.75
CA GLN A 95 21.52 5.85 -19.35
C GLN A 95 20.27 5.53 -18.55
N GLU A 96 20.44 4.66 -17.58
CA GLU A 96 19.36 4.28 -16.68
C GLU A 96 18.97 5.44 -15.78
N PRO A 97 17.67 5.73 -15.59
CA PRO A 97 17.26 6.64 -14.54
C PRO A 97 17.81 6.13 -13.21
N ASN A 98 18.23 7.02 -12.35
CA ASN A 98 18.71 6.67 -11.01
C ASN A 98 17.55 6.13 -10.15
N ILE A 99 17.06 4.94 -10.52
CA ILE A 99 15.99 4.20 -9.89
C ILE A 99 16.65 3.08 -9.12
N GLY A 100 16.63 3.15 -7.80
CA GLY A 100 17.22 2.11 -6.96
C GLY A 100 16.43 0.80 -6.95
N GLY A 101 17.12 -0.30 -6.67
CA GLY A 101 16.51 -1.58 -6.32
C GLY A 101 15.65 -2.24 -7.41
N ASP A 102 14.49 -2.79 -7.02
CA ASP A 102 13.58 -3.52 -7.91
C ASP A 102 13.09 -2.66 -9.09
N GLY A 103 12.93 -1.35 -8.90
CA GLY A 103 12.50 -0.43 -9.95
C GLY A 103 13.45 -0.40 -11.14
N ARG A 104 14.76 -0.44 -10.86
CA ARG A 104 15.80 -0.51 -11.89
C ARG A 104 15.70 -1.80 -12.71
N ALA A 105 15.50 -2.93 -12.05
CA ALA A 105 15.35 -4.21 -12.74
C ALA A 105 14.11 -4.23 -13.63
N TYR A 106 12.97 -3.69 -13.16
CA TYR A 106 11.73 -3.58 -13.94
C TYR A 106 11.92 -2.69 -15.16
N TYR A 107 12.58 -1.55 -14.97
CA TYR A 107 12.87 -0.60 -16.04
C TYR A 107 13.75 -1.25 -17.12
N LYS A 108 14.88 -1.86 -16.75
CA LYS A 108 15.79 -2.56 -17.67
C LYS A 108 15.07 -3.63 -18.46
N TRP A 109 14.29 -4.47 -17.80
CA TRP A 109 13.56 -5.55 -18.46
C TRP A 109 12.60 -4.98 -19.51
N ALA A 110 11.81 -3.97 -19.15
CA ALA A 110 10.85 -3.37 -20.06
C ALA A 110 11.57 -2.68 -21.24
N LEU A 111 12.69 -1.99 -21.00
CA LEU A 111 13.50 -1.32 -22.00
C LEU A 111 14.10 -2.32 -23.00
N PHE A 112 14.71 -3.41 -22.52
CA PHE A 112 15.29 -4.42 -23.38
C PHE A 112 14.23 -5.06 -24.28
N LYS A 113 13.07 -5.39 -23.72
CA LYS A 113 11.95 -5.93 -24.53
C LYS A 113 11.36 -4.88 -25.51
N TYR A 114 11.37 -3.60 -25.14
CA TYR A 114 10.96 -2.52 -26.04
C TYR A 114 11.91 -2.37 -27.24
N LEU A 115 13.20 -2.47 -27.01
CA LEU A 115 14.25 -2.40 -28.04
C LEU A 115 14.43 -3.70 -28.85
N GLY A 116 13.63 -4.73 -28.59
CA GLY A 116 13.73 -6.02 -29.29
C GLY A 116 14.90 -6.89 -28.85
N ASN A 117 15.55 -6.57 -27.73
CA ASN A 117 16.64 -7.39 -27.22
C ASN A 117 16.09 -8.70 -26.64
N SER A 118 16.70 -9.81 -27.03
CA SER A 118 16.35 -11.18 -26.58
C SER A 118 16.98 -11.56 -25.25
N GLU A 119 17.88 -10.73 -24.70
CA GLU A 119 18.54 -11.01 -23.42
C GLU A 119 17.52 -11.19 -22.31
N GLU A 120 17.61 -12.31 -21.61
CA GLU A 120 16.69 -12.62 -20.51
C GLU A 120 17.22 -12.03 -19.21
N ILE A 121 16.57 -10.94 -18.76
CA ILE A 121 16.76 -10.43 -17.41
C ILE A 121 15.83 -11.25 -16.49
N PRO A 122 16.36 -12.00 -15.52
CA PRO A 122 15.52 -12.79 -14.64
C PRO A 122 14.67 -11.90 -13.74
N ILE A 123 13.37 -11.84 -14.00
CA ILE A 123 12.39 -11.15 -13.16
C ILE A 123 11.36 -12.15 -12.66
N VAL A 124 11.19 -12.15 -11.35
CA VAL A 124 10.28 -13.06 -10.66
C VAL A 124 8.80 -12.77 -11.00
N TYR A 125 8.45 -11.51 -11.14
CA TYR A 125 7.10 -11.04 -11.43
C TYR A 125 7.12 -10.06 -12.59
N PRO A 126 6.94 -10.53 -13.82
CA PRO A 126 7.06 -9.66 -15.01
C PRO A 126 5.83 -8.76 -15.23
N GLY A 127 4.75 -8.93 -14.49
CA GLY A 127 3.49 -8.23 -14.73
C GLY A 127 3.61 -6.72 -14.74
N PHE A 128 4.29 -6.11 -13.76
CA PHE A 128 4.48 -4.65 -13.76
C PHE A 128 5.39 -4.17 -14.91
N PRO A 129 6.57 -4.79 -15.17
CA PRO A 129 7.35 -4.47 -16.36
C PRO A 129 6.60 -4.66 -17.69
N MET A 130 5.72 -5.65 -17.79
CA MET A 130 4.86 -5.82 -18.98
C MET A 130 3.85 -4.69 -19.14
N MET A 131 3.29 -4.17 -18.04
CA MET A 131 2.45 -2.97 -18.10
C MET A 131 3.24 -1.74 -18.56
N MET A 132 4.48 -1.57 -18.08
CA MET A 132 5.38 -0.51 -18.56
C MET A 132 5.63 -0.65 -20.06
N LEU A 133 5.98 -1.85 -20.52
CA LEU A 133 6.20 -2.14 -21.94
C LEU A 133 4.96 -1.82 -22.79
N ALA A 134 3.77 -2.19 -22.32
CA ALA A 134 2.52 -1.89 -23.00
C ALA A 134 2.30 -0.37 -23.13
N LEU A 135 2.52 0.39 -22.06
CA LEU A 135 2.43 1.85 -22.07
C LEU A 135 3.43 2.46 -23.08
N TRP A 136 4.67 1.98 -23.09
CA TRP A 136 5.69 2.48 -24.02
C TRP A 136 5.40 2.13 -25.48
N LYS A 137 4.83 0.97 -25.76
CA LYS A 137 4.39 0.63 -27.12
C LYS A 137 3.25 1.51 -27.64
N VAL A 138 2.40 2.02 -26.73
CA VAL A 138 1.27 2.87 -27.09
C VAL A 138 1.65 4.36 -27.13
N PHE A 139 2.41 4.83 -26.14
CA PHE A 139 2.66 6.25 -25.91
C PHE A 139 4.11 6.69 -26.17
N GLY A 140 4.97 5.77 -26.58
CA GLY A 140 6.41 6.01 -26.70
C GLY A 140 7.18 5.81 -25.41
N LEU A 141 8.50 5.62 -25.57
CA LEU A 141 9.41 5.38 -24.45
C LEU A 141 9.52 6.63 -23.57
N ASN A 142 8.92 6.58 -22.39
CA ASN A 142 9.04 7.64 -21.38
C ASN A 142 8.70 7.10 -19.99
N VAL A 143 9.49 7.50 -18.99
CA VAL A 143 9.32 7.10 -17.57
C VAL A 143 8.04 7.70 -16.95
N VAL A 144 7.51 8.75 -17.53
CA VAL A 144 6.28 9.43 -17.04
C VAL A 144 5.07 8.50 -17.02
N TRP A 145 4.93 7.64 -18.02
CA TRP A 145 3.75 6.79 -18.16
C TRP A 145 3.57 5.81 -16.99
N PRO A 146 4.57 5.00 -16.59
CA PRO A 146 4.44 4.13 -15.42
C PRO A 146 4.28 4.91 -14.12
N VAL A 147 4.92 6.08 -13.97
CA VAL A 147 4.76 6.93 -12.79
C VAL A 147 3.34 7.51 -12.70
N ALA A 148 2.78 7.98 -13.80
CA ALA A 148 1.41 8.47 -13.86
C ALA A 148 0.39 7.35 -13.58
N LEU A 149 0.60 6.14 -14.14
CA LEU A 149 -0.21 4.96 -13.85
C LEU A 149 -0.21 4.63 -12.35
N ASN A 150 0.97 4.60 -11.74
CA ASN A 150 1.10 4.33 -10.31
C ASN A 150 0.43 5.41 -9.46
N THR A 151 0.54 6.67 -9.86
CA THR A 151 -0.15 7.79 -9.21
C THR A 151 -1.67 7.63 -9.30
N MET A 152 -2.18 7.27 -10.46
CA MET A 152 -3.60 6.98 -10.68
C MET A 152 -4.10 5.84 -9.77
N PHE A 153 -3.36 4.76 -9.70
CA PHE A 153 -3.69 3.61 -8.85
C PHE A 153 -3.70 4.00 -7.37
N THR A 154 -2.72 4.77 -6.94
CA THR A 154 -2.61 5.24 -5.55
C THR A 154 -3.78 6.16 -5.17
N LEU A 155 -4.09 7.15 -6.00
CA LEU A 155 -5.23 8.06 -5.79
C LEU A 155 -6.56 7.29 -5.77
N THR A 156 -6.74 6.36 -6.70
CA THR A 156 -7.96 5.55 -6.77
C THR A 156 -8.10 4.64 -5.55
N SER A 157 -7.00 4.09 -5.04
CA SER A 157 -7.03 3.26 -3.82
C SER A 157 -7.50 4.04 -2.59
N VAL A 158 -7.09 5.30 -2.45
CA VAL A 158 -7.57 6.17 -1.35
C VAL A 158 -9.06 6.43 -1.47
N VAL A 159 -9.54 6.73 -2.67
CA VAL A 159 -10.98 6.91 -2.92
C VAL A 159 -11.75 5.64 -2.58
N LEU A 160 -11.27 4.48 -3.03
CA LEU A 160 -11.90 3.20 -2.73
C LEU A 160 -11.87 2.88 -1.24
N THR A 161 -10.81 3.22 -0.50
CA THR A 161 -10.74 3.05 0.96
C THR A 161 -11.78 3.92 1.67
N GLY A 162 -11.96 5.16 1.24
CA GLY A 162 -13.06 6.02 1.75
C GLY A 162 -14.44 5.44 1.45
N MET A 163 -14.65 4.94 0.23
CA MET A 163 -15.91 4.30 -0.18
C MET A 163 -16.17 2.99 0.60
N THR A 164 -15.12 2.21 0.87
CA THR A 164 -15.16 1.01 1.71
C THR A 164 -15.57 1.36 3.13
N THR A 165 -14.94 2.38 3.72
CA THR A 165 -15.25 2.88 5.06
C THR A 165 -16.72 3.30 5.16
N ARG A 166 -17.21 4.07 4.20
CA ARG A 166 -18.62 4.44 4.14
C ARG A 166 -19.54 3.21 4.06
N ARG A 167 -19.23 2.29 3.13
CA ARG A 167 -20.05 1.10 2.87
C ARG A 167 -20.16 0.18 4.09
N LEU A 168 -19.08 0.05 4.86
CA LEU A 168 -19.06 -0.75 6.08
C LEU A 168 -19.76 -0.08 7.26
N LEU A 169 -19.69 1.24 7.35
CA LEU A 169 -20.05 1.94 8.59
C LEU A 169 -21.37 2.72 8.53
N SER A 170 -21.92 3.00 7.35
CA SER A 170 -23.10 3.87 7.18
C SER A 170 -24.33 3.47 7.99
N TRP A 171 -24.48 2.22 8.35
CA TRP A 171 -25.57 1.68 9.15
C TRP A 171 -25.15 1.29 10.58
N ARG A 172 -23.85 1.37 10.90
CA ARG A 172 -23.30 0.97 12.21
C ARG A 172 -23.02 2.14 13.15
N VAL A 173 -22.90 3.33 12.62
CA VAL A 173 -22.60 4.57 13.36
C VAL A 173 -23.54 5.69 12.94
N LYS A 174 -23.72 6.69 13.82
CA LYS A 174 -24.60 7.83 13.55
C LYS A 174 -23.98 8.87 12.59
N ALA A 175 -22.73 8.73 12.22
CA ALA A 175 -22.04 9.64 11.32
C ALA A 175 -22.69 9.65 9.93
N ARG A 176 -22.73 10.82 9.28
CA ARG A 176 -23.26 10.97 7.93
C ARG A 176 -22.40 10.16 6.92
N PRO A 177 -23.00 9.55 5.89
CA PRO A 177 -22.25 8.80 4.87
C PRO A 177 -21.12 9.61 4.21
N GLU A 178 -21.31 10.91 4.03
CA GLU A 178 -20.30 11.84 3.52
C GLU A 178 -19.10 11.95 4.46
N THR A 179 -19.35 12.04 5.77
CA THR A 179 -18.31 12.08 6.81
C THR A 179 -17.50 10.79 6.83
N LEU A 180 -18.14 9.65 6.64
CA LEU A 180 -17.46 8.35 6.57
C LEU A 180 -16.59 8.23 5.33
N LEU A 181 -17.05 8.76 4.20
CA LEU A 181 -16.28 8.78 2.95
C LEU A 181 -15.01 9.64 3.10
N TRP A 182 -15.16 10.93 3.40
CA TRP A 182 -14.00 11.82 3.51
C TRP A 182 -13.13 11.51 4.72
N GLY A 183 -13.71 11.03 5.82
CA GLY A 183 -12.96 10.60 7.02
C GLY A 183 -12.08 9.39 6.73
N GLY A 184 -12.59 8.39 5.99
CA GLY A 184 -11.78 7.25 5.51
C GLY A 184 -10.65 7.68 4.57
N MET A 185 -10.92 8.63 3.65
CA MET A 185 -9.88 9.22 2.81
C MET A 185 -8.84 9.97 3.66
N ALA A 186 -9.27 10.81 4.61
CA ALA A 186 -8.39 11.60 5.47
C ALA A 186 -7.48 10.71 6.33
N LEU A 187 -8.02 9.63 6.92
CA LEU A 187 -7.19 8.66 7.65
C LEU A 187 -6.19 7.98 6.72
N SER A 188 -6.57 7.66 5.48
CA SER A 188 -5.64 7.10 4.51
C SER A 188 -4.49 8.04 4.21
N LEU A 189 -4.67 9.38 4.27
CA LEU A 189 -3.60 10.35 4.05
C LEU A 189 -2.48 10.25 5.10
N LEU A 190 -2.77 9.70 6.28
CA LEU A 190 -1.75 9.46 7.31
C LEU A 190 -0.77 8.33 6.94
N LEU A 191 -1.08 7.53 5.92
CA LEU A 191 -0.23 6.42 5.47
C LEU A 191 0.83 6.92 4.47
N PHE A 192 1.75 7.77 4.91
CA PHE A 192 2.76 8.39 4.04
C PHE A 192 3.63 7.38 3.30
N TYR A 193 4.07 6.33 3.99
CA TYR A 193 4.88 5.27 3.37
C TYR A 193 4.14 4.58 2.21
N TYR A 194 2.84 4.36 2.36
CA TYR A 194 1.96 3.85 1.31
C TYR A 194 2.02 4.72 0.04
N PHE A 195 1.89 6.04 0.18
CA PHE A 195 1.93 6.96 -0.96
C PHE A 195 3.30 6.99 -1.62
N MET A 196 4.35 7.00 -0.84
CA MET A 196 5.72 7.06 -1.38
C MET A 196 6.09 5.81 -2.16
N MET A 197 5.62 4.63 -1.72
CA MET A 197 5.79 3.39 -2.48
C MET A 197 4.87 3.37 -3.72
N GLY A 198 3.67 3.90 -3.60
CA GLY A 198 2.69 3.94 -4.68
C GLY A 198 3.08 4.83 -5.87
N THR A 199 3.92 5.84 -5.66
CA THR A 199 4.39 6.76 -6.73
C THR A 199 5.74 6.36 -7.33
N ALA A 200 6.47 5.42 -6.74
CA ALA A 200 7.72 4.93 -7.28
C ALA A 200 7.49 4.04 -8.52
N ILE A 201 8.56 3.77 -9.29
CA ILE A 201 8.52 2.78 -10.38
C ILE A 201 8.58 1.38 -9.77
N LEU A 202 7.51 1.01 -9.10
CA LEU A 202 7.36 -0.24 -8.38
C LEU A 202 5.96 -0.79 -8.61
N LYS A 203 5.81 -2.08 -8.41
CA LYS A 203 4.53 -2.80 -8.54
C LYS A 203 3.54 -2.54 -7.39
N GLU A 204 3.97 -1.87 -6.33
CA GLU A 204 3.19 -1.66 -5.11
C GLU A 204 1.87 -0.92 -5.38
N ALA A 205 1.84 0.07 -6.25
CA ALA A 205 0.61 0.79 -6.61
C ALA A 205 -0.46 -0.14 -7.23
N SER A 206 -0.03 -1.10 -8.05
CA SER A 206 -0.92 -2.10 -8.64
C SER A 206 -1.49 -3.05 -7.57
N ILE A 207 -0.70 -3.36 -6.54
CA ILE A 207 -1.17 -4.14 -5.40
C ILE A 207 -2.17 -3.32 -4.58
N PHE A 208 -1.89 -2.02 -4.37
CA PHE A 208 -2.76 -1.12 -3.61
C PHE A 208 -4.14 -0.99 -4.22
N ILE A 209 -4.24 -0.72 -5.53
CA ILE A 209 -5.53 -0.62 -6.20
C ILE A 209 -6.29 -1.95 -6.16
N SER A 210 -5.59 -3.07 -6.30
CA SER A 210 -6.22 -4.39 -6.28
C SER A 210 -6.76 -4.75 -4.89
N THR A 211 -5.99 -4.52 -3.83
CA THR A 211 -6.46 -4.75 -2.45
C THR A 211 -7.58 -3.79 -2.07
N ALA A 212 -7.55 -2.55 -2.54
CA ALA A 212 -8.63 -1.59 -2.33
C ALA A 212 -9.91 -1.96 -3.10
N MET A 213 -9.80 -2.46 -4.34
CA MET A 213 -10.96 -2.98 -5.09
C MET A 213 -11.57 -4.19 -4.39
N ALA A 214 -10.75 -5.16 -3.99
CA ALA A 214 -11.21 -6.32 -3.24
C ALA A 214 -11.88 -5.91 -1.92
N GLY A 215 -11.26 -4.99 -1.18
CA GLY A 215 -11.84 -4.43 0.04
C GLY A 215 -13.18 -3.77 -0.19
N TYR A 216 -13.30 -2.96 -1.23
CA TYR A 216 -14.56 -2.31 -1.61
C TYR A 216 -15.67 -3.33 -1.94
N VAL A 217 -15.32 -4.40 -2.66
CA VAL A 217 -16.25 -5.49 -2.97
C VAL A 217 -16.65 -6.25 -1.71
N LEU A 218 -15.69 -6.67 -0.91
CA LEU A 218 -15.97 -7.43 0.32
C LEU A 218 -16.76 -6.63 1.35
N ALA A 219 -16.61 -5.31 1.37
CA ALA A 219 -17.44 -4.44 2.18
C ALA A 219 -18.93 -4.50 1.79
N SER A 220 -19.27 -4.86 0.55
CA SER A 220 -20.66 -5.01 0.11
C SER A 220 -21.38 -6.16 0.81
N MET A 221 -20.66 -7.22 1.18
CA MET A 221 -21.24 -8.34 1.92
C MET A 221 -21.73 -7.94 3.31
N GLY A 222 -21.03 -6.98 3.95
CA GLY A 222 -21.40 -6.45 5.25
C GLY A 222 -22.25 -5.18 5.21
N ALA A 223 -22.64 -4.71 4.02
CA ALA A 223 -23.39 -3.47 3.84
C ALA A 223 -24.90 -3.65 4.01
N ASP A 224 -25.61 -2.57 4.30
CA ASP A 224 -27.07 -2.50 4.22
C ASP A 224 -27.52 -2.57 2.75
N ASP A 225 -28.74 -3.03 2.50
CA ASP A 225 -29.30 -3.21 1.16
C ASP A 225 -29.34 -1.89 0.36
N LYS A 226 -29.46 -0.75 1.04
CA LYS A 226 -29.39 0.59 0.43
C LYS A 226 -28.04 0.94 -0.18
N GLU A 227 -26.96 0.37 0.36
CA GLU A 227 -25.58 0.58 -0.11
C GLU A 227 -25.11 -0.54 -1.04
N ARG A 228 -25.94 -1.58 -1.25
CA ARG A 228 -25.62 -2.65 -2.19
C ARG A 228 -25.73 -2.15 -3.62
N HIS A 229 -24.71 -2.47 -4.38
CA HIS A 229 -24.68 -2.27 -5.83
C HIS A 229 -25.10 -3.55 -6.55
N SER A 230 -25.13 -3.47 -7.89
CA SER A 230 -25.36 -4.66 -8.71
C SER A 230 -24.30 -5.73 -8.38
N PRO A 231 -24.70 -6.97 -8.03
CA PRO A 231 -23.78 -8.07 -7.75
C PRO A 231 -22.75 -8.28 -8.87
N TRP A 232 -23.16 -8.14 -10.13
CA TRP A 232 -22.29 -8.27 -11.28
C TRP A 232 -21.13 -7.28 -11.29
N ARG A 233 -21.38 -6.03 -10.90
CA ARG A 233 -20.34 -5.02 -10.79
C ARG A 233 -19.30 -5.38 -9.73
N ASP A 234 -19.76 -5.87 -8.59
CA ASP A 234 -18.88 -6.29 -7.50
C ASP A 234 -18.05 -7.52 -7.93
N LEU A 235 -18.65 -8.49 -8.63
CA LEU A 235 -17.91 -9.64 -9.16
C LEU A 235 -16.88 -9.25 -10.21
N VAL A 236 -17.23 -8.36 -11.15
CA VAL A 236 -16.27 -7.85 -12.16
C VAL A 236 -15.10 -7.14 -11.50
N LEU A 237 -15.34 -6.29 -10.50
CA LEU A 237 -14.26 -5.63 -9.76
C LEU A 237 -13.37 -6.62 -9.01
N LEU A 238 -13.96 -7.69 -8.44
CA LEU A 238 -13.18 -8.75 -7.79
C LEU A 238 -12.30 -9.49 -8.80
N VAL A 239 -12.87 -9.86 -9.95
CA VAL A 239 -12.10 -10.50 -11.04
C VAL A 239 -10.94 -9.60 -11.47
N MET A 240 -11.18 -8.31 -11.70
CA MET A 240 -10.12 -7.36 -12.06
C MET A 240 -9.03 -7.27 -11.00
N ALA A 241 -9.41 -7.21 -9.72
CA ALA A 241 -8.47 -7.19 -8.60
C ALA A 241 -7.61 -8.46 -8.56
N CYS A 242 -8.25 -9.62 -8.72
CA CYS A 242 -7.57 -10.91 -8.69
C CYS A 242 -6.65 -11.11 -9.89
N LEU A 243 -7.08 -10.75 -11.10
CA LEU A 243 -6.26 -10.81 -12.31
C LEU A 243 -5.02 -9.91 -12.17
N LEU A 244 -5.21 -8.68 -11.71
CA LEU A 244 -4.10 -7.75 -11.52
C LEU A 244 -3.11 -8.26 -10.46
N LEU A 245 -3.59 -8.81 -9.34
CA LEU A 245 -2.73 -9.42 -8.32
C LEU A 245 -2.02 -10.67 -8.83
N GLY A 246 -2.71 -11.55 -9.52
CA GLY A 246 -2.14 -12.75 -10.13
C GLY A 246 -1.03 -12.39 -11.13
N PHE A 247 -1.23 -11.32 -11.90
CA PHE A 247 -0.27 -10.83 -12.88
C PHE A 247 0.93 -10.13 -12.25
N VAL A 248 0.71 -9.29 -11.21
CA VAL A 248 1.76 -8.45 -10.62
C VAL A 248 2.45 -9.11 -9.42
N ARG A 249 1.69 -9.77 -8.55
CA ARG A 249 2.22 -10.44 -7.37
C ARG A 249 1.22 -11.40 -6.71
N THR A 250 1.31 -12.66 -7.06
CA THR A 250 0.41 -13.73 -6.62
C THR A 250 0.31 -13.86 -5.09
N THR A 251 1.37 -13.52 -4.36
CA THR A 251 1.37 -13.60 -2.88
C THR A 251 0.24 -12.79 -2.25
N TYR A 252 -0.13 -11.63 -2.83
CA TYR A 252 -1.22 -10.82 -2.29
C TYR A 252 -2.61 -11.34 -2.66
N LEU A 253 -2.70 -12.21 -3.66
CA LEU A 253 -3.94 -12.90 -3.99
C LEU A 253 -4.40 -13.80 -2.81
N TYR A 254 -3.46 -14.38 -2.06
CA TYR A 254 -3.80 -15.16 -0.86
C TYR A 254 -4.44 -14.32 0.24
N PHE A 255 -4.04 -13.03 0.40
CA PHE A 255 -4.69 -12.14 1.37
C PHE A 255 -6.10 -11.77 0.95
N VAL A 256 -6.34 -11.56 -0.34
CA VAL A 256 -7.69 -11.37 -0.88
C VAL A 256 -8.50 -12.65 -0.73
N ALA A 257 -7.92 -13.80 -1.01
CA ALA A 257 -8.56 -15.10 -0.81
C ALA A 257 -8.99 -15.32 0.65
N LEU A 258 -8.09 -15.02 1.60
CA LEU A 258 -8.39 -15.04 3.02
C LEU A 258 -9.59 -14.13 3.35
N GLY A 259 -9.61 -12.91 2.78
CA GLY A 259 -10.74 -11.98 2.93
C GLY A 259 -12.04 -12.54 2.41
N VAL A 260 -12.03 -13.11 1.20
CA VAL A 260 -13.22 -13.75 0.61
C VAL A 260 -13.71 -14.89 1.48
N VAL A 261 -12.81 -15.76 1.96
CA VAL A 261 -13.18 -16.88 2.85
C VAL A 261 -13.79 -16.36 4.15
N VAL A 262 -13.12 -15.45 4.85
CA VAL A 262 -13.58 -14.91 6.15
C VAL A 262 -14.94 -14.21 6.00
N MET A 263 -15.09 -13.38 4.97
CA MET A 263 -16.34 -12.65 4.73
C MET A 263 -17.47 -13.60 4.26
N SER A 264 -17.15 -14.56 3.42
CA SER A 264 -18.13 -15.54 2.92
C SER A 264 -18.65 -16.44 4.05
N LEU A 265 -17.79 -16.94 4.93
CA LEU A 265 -18.21 -17.74 6.10
C LEU A 265 -19.19 -16.96 6.98
N GLY A 266 -18.93 -15.64 7.15
CA GLY A 266 -19.81 -14.78 7.92
C GLY A 266 -21.16 -14.47 7.28
N HIS A 267 -21.26 -14.56 5.97
CA HIS A 267 -22.46 -14.17 5.22
C HIS A 267 -23.11 -15.33 4.44
N LEU A 268 -22.61 -16.54 4.57
CA LEU A 268 -23.08 -17.71 3.82
C LEU A 268 -24.59 -17.95 3.97
N ARG A 269 -25.14 -17.74 5.17
CA ARG A 269 -26.58 -17.90 5.43
C ARG A 269 -27.43 -16.79 4.80
N ARG A 270 -26.86 -15.60 4.60
CA ARG A 270 -27.59 -14.43 4.08
C ARG A 270 -27.56 -14.38 2.57
N ASP A 271 -26.41 -14.69 1.96
CA ASP A 271 -26.18 -14.56 0.52
C ASP A 271 -25.20 -15.64 0.00
N TRP A 272 -25.67 -16.89 0.02
CA TRP A 272 -24.84 -18.03 -0.35
C TRP A 272 -24.38 -18.00 -1.81
N ARG A 273 -25.23 -17.45 -2.72
CA ARG A 273 -24.90 -17.37 -4.16
C ARG A 273 -23.71 -16.45 -4.41
N MET A 274 -23.72 -15.27 -3.78
CA MET A 274 -22.62 -14.32 -3.88
C MET A 274 -21.34 -14.87 -3.24
N SER A 275 -21.47 -15.52 -2.07
CA SER A 275 -20.35 -16.16 -1.39
C SER A 275 -19.71 -17.26 -2.26
N LEU A 276 -20.50 -18.13 -2.88
CA LEU A 276 -19.99 -19.18 -3.77
C LEU A 276 -19.36 -18.59 -5.04
N ALA A 277 -19.97 -17.56 -5.64
CA ALA A 277 -19.41 -16.90 -6.80
C ALA A 277 -18.03 -16.28 -6.50
N MET A 278 -17.89 -15.59 -5.37
CA MET A 278 -16.60 -15.01 -4.93
C MET A 278 -15.55 -16.09 -4.64
N LEU A 279 -15.93 -17.16 -3.96
CA LEU A 279 -15.04 -18.32 -3.70
C LEU A 279 -14.59 -18.98 -5.01
N GLY A 280 -15.50 -19.13 -5.98
CA GLY A 280 -15.18 -19.64 -7.32
C GLY A 280 -14.20 -18.74 -8.06
N ILE A 281 -14.39 -17.42 -8.04
CA ILE A 281 -13.47 -16.45 -8.65
C ILE A 281 -12.07 -16.59 -8.02
N ILE A 282 -11.97 -16.66 -6.69
CA ILE A 282 -10.70 -16.82 -6.00
C ILE A 282 -10.02 -18.15 -6.36
N ALA A 283 -10.77 -19.26 -6.36
CA ALA A 283 -10.21 -20.56 -6.71
C ALA A 283 -9.64 -20.57 -8.13
N VAL A 284 -10.39 -20.06 -9.11
CA VAL A 284 -9.91 -19.92 -10.51
C VAL A 284 -8.71 -18.97 -10.59
N SER A 285 -8.75 -17.85 -9.87
CA SER A 285 -7.66 -16.87 -9.89
C SER A 285 -6.36 -17.40 -9.27
N LEU A 286 -6.45 -18.22 -8.21
CA LEU A 286 -5.29 -18.89 -7.62
C LEU A 286 -4.70 -19.93 -8.59
N LEU A 287 -5.54 -20.71 -9.27
CA LEU A 287 -5.09 -21.66 -10.29
C LEU A 287 -4.37 -20.93 -11.45
N LEU A 288 -4.99 -19.88 -12.00
CA LEU A 288 -4.41 -19.11 -13.08
C LEU A 288 -3.15 -18.36 -12.62
N GLY A 289 -3.14 -17.79 -11.43
CA GLY A 289 -1.98 -17.11 -10.87
C GLY A 289 -0.77 -18.01 -10.75
N ASN A 290 -0.95 -19.28 -10.41
CA ASN A 290 0.12 -20.26 -10.37
C ASN A 290 0.65 -20.63 -11.78
N VAL A 291 -0.19 -20.59 -12.81
CA VAL A 291 0.21 -20.82 -14.18
C VAL A 291 1.03 -19.63 -14.73
N PHE A 292 0.63 -18.40 -14.41
CA PHE A 292 1.27 -17.19 -14.92
C PHE A 292 2.48 -16.72 -14.11
N SER A 293 2.64 -17.16 -12.85
CA SER A 293 3.83 -16.86 -12.08
C SER A 293 4.88 -17.94 -12.34
N SER A 294 6.10 -17.55 -12.67
CA SER A 294 7.26 -18.43 -12.65
C SER A 294 7.59 -18.97 -11.24
N TYR A 295 6.80 -18.55 -10.26
CA TYR A 295 6.76 -19.08 -8.91
C TYR A 295 5.73 -20.19 -8.85
N SER A 296 6.21 -21.41 -8.97
CA SER A 296 5.42 -22.61 -8.76
C SER A 296 4.89 -22.67 -7.32
N PHE A 297 3.80 -23.39 -7.15
CA PHE A 297 3.26 -23.75 -5.82
C PHE A 297 4.36 -24.30 -4.90
N ASP A 298 5.33 -25.04 -5.47
CA ASP A 298 6.49 -25.58 -4.77
C ASP A 298 7.31 -24.48 -4.06
N ARG A 299 7.47 -23.32 -4.69
CA ARG A 299 8.21 -22.21 -4.09
C ARG A 299 7.41 -21.47 -3.02
N HIS A 300 6.08 -21.47 -3.09
CA HIS A 300 5.25 -20.98 -1.99
C HIS A 300 5.25 -21.96 -0.81
N ALA A 301 5.27 -23.26 -1.07
CA ALA A 301 5.47 -24.29 -0.06
C ALA A 301 6.88 -24.21 0.55
N GLU A 302 7.89 -23.94 -0.25
CA GLU A 302 9.26 -23.69 0.18
C GLU A 302 9.39 -22.41 1.04
N ILE A 303 8.68 -21.34 0.67
CA ILE A 303 8.55 -20.12 1.48
C ILE A 303 7.88 -20.44 2.84
N ALA A 304 6.78 -21.16 2.81
CA ALA A 304 6.09 -21.58 4.03
C ALA A 304 6.93 -22.54 4.87
N GLY A 305 7.71 -23.39 4.23
CA GLY A 305 8.65 -24.33 4.86
C GLY A 305 9.97 -23.73 5.35
N GLY A 306 10.28 -22.49 4.99
CA GLY A 306 11.48 -21.78 5.42
C GLY A 306 12.65 -21.74 4.44
N GLY A 307 12.62 -22.49 3.33
CA GLY A 307 13.74 -22.59 2.39
C GLY A 307 14.03 -21.28 1.62
N TRP A 308 12.98 -20.50 1.30
CA TRP A 308 13.14 -19.21 0.62
C TRP A 308 13.87 -18.15 1.45
N ASN A 309 13.91 -18.34 2.74
CA ASN A 309 14.51 -17.41 3.67
C ASN A 309 16.05 -17.42 3.60
N MET A 310 16.66 -18.51 3.18
CA MET A 310 18.11 -18.57 2.99
C MET A 310 18.61 -17.62 1.89
N GLN A 311 17.89 -17.47 0.78
CA GLN A 311 18.28 -16.52 -0.28
C GLN A 311 18.04 -15.06 0.15
N ARG A 312 17.00 -14.78 0.95
CA ARG A 312 16.77 -13.45 1.52
C ARG A 312 17.71 -13.10 2.66
N PHE A 313 18.25 -14.08 3.31
CA PHE A 313 19.27 -13.90 4.34
C PHE A 313 20.44 -13.04 3.82
N TYR A 314 20.90 -13.30 2.60
CA TYR A 314 21.93 -12.50 1.95
C TYR A 314 21.45 -11.08 1.59
N VAL A 315 20.20 -10.93 1.17
CA VAL A 315 19.61 -9.62 0.80
C VAL A 315 19.29 -8.78 2.04
N VAL A 316 18.83 -9.39 3.12
CA VAL A 316 18.59 -8.73 4.41
C VAL A 316 19.91 -8.44 5.12
N GLY A 317 20.94 -9.27 4.92
CA GLY A 317 22.29 -9.05 5.39
C GLY A 317 22.91 -7.76 4.84
N GLU A 318 22.59 -7.40 3.59
CA GLU A 318 23.02 -6.12 3.01
C GLU A 318 22.20 -4.92 3.50
N SER A 319 20.97 -5.13 3.97
CA SER A 319 20.06 -4.04 4.38
C SER A 319 20.24 -3.62 5.83
N ARG A 320 21.39 -3.68 6.44
CA ARG A 320 21.80 -3.07 7.73
C ARG A 320 20.64 -2.76 8.72
N SER A 321 19.57 -3.57 8.72
CA SER A 321 18.45 -3.34 9.61
C SER A 321 18.68 -4.05 10.95
N PHE A 322 18.30 -3.38 12.02
CA PHE A 322 18.30 -3.84 13.40
C PHE A 322 17.85 -5.30 13.61
N TYR A 323 17.01 -5.82 12.74
CA TYR A 323 16.45 -7.17 12.84
C TYR A 323 17.36 -8.26 12.31
N HIS A 324 18.53 -7.91 11.79
CA HIS A 324 19.45 -8.86 11.19
C HIS A 324 19.76 -10.03 12.14
N ASP A 325 20.09 -9.75 13.37
CA ASP A 325 20.47 -10.81 14.32
C ASP A 325 19.25 -11.55 14.90
N LEU A 326 18.17 -10.83 15.24
CA LEU A 326 16.95 -11.44 15.77
C LEU A 326 16.21 -12.29 14.73
N LEU A 327 16.24 -11.87 13.47
CA LEU A 327 15.56 -12.54 12.37
C LEU A 327 16.45 -13.56 11.65
N ASN A 328 17.77 -13.48 11.79
CA ASN A 328 18.69 -14.47 11.25
C ASN A 328 18.34 -15.88 11.68
N TYR A 329 17.94 -16.05 12.92
CA TYR A 329 17.54 -17.33 13.47
C TYR A 329 16.06 -17.65 13.21
N TYR A 330 15.19 -16.65 13.04
CA TYR A 330 13.77 -16.87 12.83
C TYR A 330 13.47 -17.80 11.64
N PHE A 331 14.21 -17.66 10.57
CA PHE A 331 14.00 -18.43 9.35
C PHE A 331 14.53 -19.87 9.45
N LEU A 332 15.45 -20.10 10.37
CA LEU A 332 15.99 -21.43 10.65
C LEU A 332 15.09 -22.23 11.59
N TYR A 333 14.15 -21.58 12.28
CA TYR A 333 13.28 -22.24 13.23
C TYR A 333 12.20 -23.09 12.53
N PRO A 334 11.81 -24.22 13.13
CA PRO A 334 10.66 -24.99 12.68
C PRO A 334 9.38 -24.17 12.75
N THR A 335 8.37 -24.54 11.93
CA THR A 335 7.12 -23.82 11.75
C THR A 335 6.41 -23.46 13.07
N TRP A 336 6.41 -24.36 14.04
CA TRP A 336 5.78 -24.11 15.33
C TRP A 336 6.46 -23.00 16.15
N HIS A 337 7.79 -22.88 16.10
CA HIS A 337 8.52 -21.76 16.70
C HIS A 337 8.15 -20.43 16.05
N LYS A 338 8.01 -20.41 14.72
CA LYS A 338 7.58 -19.21 13.97
C LYS A 338 6.19 -18.76 14.40
N VAL A 339 5.28 -19.71 14.65
CA VAL A 339 3.93 -19.41 15.15
C VAL A 339 4.00 -18.82 16.57
N LEU A 340 4.83 -19.37 17.44
CA LEU A 340 5.01 -18.82 18.79
C LEU A 340 5.64 -17.40 18.79
N MET A 341 6.49 -17.12 17.81
CA MET A 341 7.11 -15.80 17.66
C MET A 341 6.22 -14.80 16.92
N LEU A 342 5.04 -15.20 16.43
CA LEU A 342 4.15 -14.34 15.67
C LEU A 342 3.78 -13.02 16.39
N PRO A 343 3.49 -12.99 17.70
CA PRO A 343 3.23 -11.72 18.39
C PRO A 343 4.44 -10.76 18.33
N LEU A 344 5.65 -11.29 18.43
CA LEU A 344 6.88 -10.49 18.33
C LEU A 344 7.04 -9.95 16.90
N THR A 345 6.92 -10.78 15.86
CA THR A 345 7.05 -10.35 14.48
C THR A 345 5.95 -9.36 14.07
N MET A 346 4.73 -9.51 14.60
CA MET A 346 3.65 -8.52 14.43
C MET A 346 4.00 -7.19 15.08
N SER A 347 4.53 -7.20 16.30
CA SER A 347 4.95 -5.97 17.01
C SER A 347 6.05 -5.25 16.25
N VAL A 348 7.00 -5.99 15.71
CA VAL A 348 8.08 -5.50 14.87
C VAL A 348 7.53 -4.86 13.60
N GLN A 349 6.64 -5.54 12.87
CA GLN A 349 6.00 -5.01 11.67
C GLN A 349 5.17 -3.75 11.93
N PHE A 350 4.67 -3.62 13.15
CA PHE A 350 3.90 -2.46 13.56
C PHE A 350 4.79 -1.21 13.71
N VAL A 351 6.04 -1.38 14.12
CA VAL A 351 6.97 -0.28 14.43
C VAL A 351 7.86 0.10 13.25
N ILE A 352 8.00 -0.77 12.24
CA ILE A 352 8.84 -0.51 11.06
C ILE A 352 8.08 0.30 9.98
N PRO A 353 8.81 1.20 9.24
CA PRO A 353 10.18 1.63 9.42
C PRO A 353 10.33 2.50 10.65
N LEU A 354 11.44 2.34 11.37
CA LEU A 354 11.72 3.19 12.52
C LEU A 354 11.86 4.65 12.08
N PRO A 355 11.32 5.62 12.85
CA PRO A 355 11.30 7.03 12.44
C PRO A 355 12.69 7.64 12.22
N TRP A 356 13.72 7.06 12.82
CA TRP A 356 15.11 7.54 12.75
C TRP A 356 16.05 6.67 11.90
N THR A 357 15.56 5.65 11.20
CA THR A 357 16.45 4.88 10.31
C THR A 357 16.93 5.78 9.17
N TYR A 358 18.10 6.33 9.38
CA TYR A 358 18.80 7.19 8.44
C TYR A 358 19.44 6.39 7.32
N TYR A 359 19.12 6.78 6.09
CA TYR A 359 20.05 6.65 4.99
C TYR A 359 20.57 8.07 4.67
N GLU A 360 21.82 8.19 4.36
CA GLU A 360 22.60 9.42 4.19
C GLU A 360 22.07 10.45 3.17
N THR A 361 20.92 10.22 2.56
CA THR A 361 20.34 11.15 1.59
C THR A 361 19.32 12.08 2.26
N SER A 362 19.76 13.31 2.47
CA SER A 362 19.04 14.40 3.10
C SER A 362 17.86 14.99 2.31
N SER A 363 17.29 14.30 1.33
CA SER A 363 16.16 14.85 0.58
C SER A 363 14.87 14.81 1.41
N THR A 364 14.08 15.88 1.36
CA THR A 364 12.76 15.97 2.01
C THR A 364 11.86 14.78 1.64
N ILE A 365 11.98 14.28 0.41
CA ILE A 365 11.23 13.11 -0.07
C ILE A 365 11.61 11.85 0.72
N ASN A 366 12.90 11.64 1.03
CA ASN A 366 13.35 10.48 1.81
C ASN A 366 12.90 10.55 3.27
N VAL A 367 12.83 11.75 3.86
CA VAL A 367 12.27 11.94 5.21
C VAL A 367 10.78 11.60 5.20
N LEU A 368 10.01 12.16 4.27
CA LEU A 368 8.58 11.91 4.15
C LEU A 368 8.26 10.44 3.88
N SER A 369 9.07 9.74 3.07
CA SER A 369 8.87 8.32 2.76
C SER A 369 8.96 7.41 3.98
N ARG A 370 9.54 7.89 5.08
CA ARG A 370 9.75 7.15 6.33
C ARG A 370 8.80 7.56 7.43
N MET A 371 7.93 8.54 7.19
CA MET A 371 6.94 8.95 8.19
C MET A 371 5.91 7.84 8.40
N THR A 372 6.11 7.07 9.44
CA THR A 372 5.19 6.00 9.87
C THR A 372 4.24 6.42 10.96
N TYR A 373 4.34 7.67 11.42
CA TYR A 373 3.53 8.16 12.53
C TYR A 373 2.03 7.96 12.31
N GLY A 374 1.55 8.14 11.09
CA GLY A 374 0.15 7.90 10.76
C GLY A 374 -0.25 6.44 10.91
N TRP A 375 0.67 5.51 10.61
CA TRP A 375 0.43 4.08 10.84
C TRP A 375 0.34 3.79 12.35
N TYR A 376 1.18 4.39 13.17
CA TYR A 376 1.05 4.26 14.63
C TYR A 376 -0.29 4.75 15.13
N VAL A 377 -0.81 5.87 14.62
CA VAL A 377 -2.12 6.38 15.00
C VAL A 377 -3.24 5.41 14.57
N ILE A 378 -3.30 5.04 13.31
CA ILE A 378 -4.34 4.14 12.78
C ILE A 378 -4.26 2.77 13.47
N GLY A 379 -3.05 2.22 13.58
CA GLY A 379 -2.81 0.94 14.22
C GLY A 379 -3.14 0.96 15.71
N GLY A 380 -2.75 2.01 16.43
CA GLY A 380 -3.06 2.15 17.87
C GLY A 380 -4.55 2.23 18.15
N ILE A 381 -5.29 2.99 17.33
CA ILE A 381 -6.76 3.05 17.40
C ILE A 381 -7.37 1.68 17.07
N SER A 382 -6.84 1.00 16.08
CA SER A 382 -7.32 -0.34 15.69
C SER A 382 -7.01 -1.40 16.76
N LEU A 383 -5.83 -1.34 17.40
CA LEU A 383 -5.49 -2.22 18.52
C LEU A 383 -6.44 -2.02 19.70
N PHE A 384 -6.87 -0.78 19.98
CA PHE A 384 -7.91 -0.54 20.98
C PHE A 384 -9.20 -1.31 20.66
N TYR A 385 -9.59 -1.33 19.38
CA TYR A 385 -10.74 -2.14 18.95
C TYR A 385 -10.53 -3.62 19.27
N PHE A 386 -9.39 -4.21 18.90
CA PHE A 386 -9.13 -5.63 19.09
C PHE A 386 -9.02 -6.02 20.56
N LEU A 387 -8.31 -5.24 21.36
CA LEU A 387 -7.98 -5.60 22.73
C LEU A 387 -9.07 -5.20 23.76
N TYR A 388 -9.84 -4.17 23.45
CA TYR A 388 -10.87 -3.69 24.37
C TYR A 388 -12.29 -3.92 23.84
N VAL A 389 -12.62 -3.35 22.67
CA VAL A 389 -14.00 -3.32 22.17
C VAL A 389 -14.48 -4.72 21.76
N SER A 390 -13.64 -5.46 21.06
CA SER A 390 -13.95 -6.83 20.64
C SER A 390 -14.03 -7.79 21.83
N TRP A 391 -13.15 -7.64 22.81
CA TRP A 391 -13.15 -8.40 24.04
C TRP A 391 -14.45 -8.20 24.85
N ARG A 392 -14.88 -6.95 25.00
CA ARG A 392 -16.13 -6.59 25.68
C ARG A 392 -17.40 -6.94 24.90
N ARG A 393 -17.25 -7.36 23.62
CA ARG A 393 -18.35 -7.58 22.69
C ARG A 393 -19.27 -6.36 22.51
N GLU A 394 -18.74 -5.17 22.73
CA GLU A 394 -19.47 -3.89 22.65
C GLU A 394 -19.49 -3.30 21.23
N GLY A 395 -18.76 -3.87 20.32
CA GLY A 395 -18.65 -3.39 18.93
C GLY A 395 -18.94 -4.49 17.92
N ASN A 396 -19.68 -4.14 16.88
CA ASN A 396 -19.99 -5.07 15.80
C ASN A 396 -19.60 -4.48 14.45
N MET A 397 -18.42 -4.82 13.98
CA MET A 397 -17.99 -4.57 12.59
C MET A 397 -18.07 -5.82 11.71
N GLY A 398 -18.72 -6.89 12.21
CA GLY A 398 -18.77 -8.17 11.52
C GLY A 398 -17.39 -8.81 11.40
N TYR A 399 -17.12 -9.42 10.26
CA TYR A 399 -15.89 -10.19 10.02
C TYR A 399 -14.72 -9.34 9.46
N TRP A 400 -14.94 -8.07 9.12
CA TRP A 400 -13.92 -7.21 8.54
C TRP A 400 -12.65 -7.06 9.42
N PRO A 401 -12.76 -6.79 10.74
CA PRO A 401 -11.56 -6.69 11.59
C PRO A 401 -10.74 -7.98 11.61
N TRP A 402 -11.41 -9.13 11.59
CA TRP A 402 -10.73 -10.43 11.52
C TRP A 402 -9.92 -10.60 10.25
N TRP A 403 -10.46 -10.19 9.09
CA TRP A 403 -9.70 -10.18 7.86
C TRP A 403 -8.47 -9.27 7.94
N ALA A 404 -8.62 -8.05 8.45
CA ALA A 404 -7.49 -7.13 8.63
C ALA A 404 -6.40 -7.73 9.55
N ALA A 405 -6.79 -8.26 10.72
CA ALA A 405 -5.87 -8.86 11.68
C ALA A 405 -5.16 -10.11 11.14
N LEU A 406 -5.90 -11.03 10.52
CA LEU A 406 -5.34 -12.25 9.93
C LEU A 406 -4.41 -11.92 8.75
N SER A 407 -4.73 -10.94 7.93
CA SER A 407 -3.85 -10.48 6.85
C SER A 407 -2.55 -9.89 7.42
N PHE A 408 -2.63 -9.10 8.49
CA PHE A 408 -1.45 -8.55 9.16
C PHE A 408 -0.59 -9.64 9.79
N ALA A 409 -1.21 -10.62 10.47
CA ALA A 409 -0.53 -11.76 11.05
C ALA A 409 0.16 -12.60 9.96
N ALA A 410 -0.52 -12.87 8.84
CA ALA A 410 0.03 -13.65 7.73
C ALA A 410 1.22 -12.94 7.06
N VAL A 411 1.13 -11.62 6.82
CA VAL A 411 2.29 -10.86 6.34
C VAL A 411 3.43 -10.89 7.34
N SER A 412 3.14 -10.68 8.63
CA SER A 412 4.16 -10.69 9.68
C SER A 412 4.84 -12.05 9.80
N TYR A 413 4.09 -13.14 9.61
CA TYR A 413 4.64 -14.49 9.57
C TYR A 413 5.58 -14.71 8.36
N VAL A 414 5.17 -14.27 7.18
CA VAL A 414 5.93 -14.50 5.94
C VAL A 414 7.18 -13.62 5.86
N VAL A 415 7.09 -12.38 6.33
CA VAL A 415 8.14 -11.36 6.11
C VAL A 415 9.00 -11.14 7.35
N ALA A 416 8.54 -11.61 8.51
CA ALA A 416 9.26 -11.55 9.78
C ALA A 416 9.88 -10.18 10.10
N GLY A 417 9.22 -9.09 9.74
CA GLY A 417 9.66 -7.75 10.09
C GLY A 417 10.69 -7.08 9.17
N SER A 418 11.11 -7.75 8.11
CA SER A 418 12.25 -7.25 7.34
C SER A 418 11.97 -6.02 6.47
N VAL A 419 10.73 -5.79 6.00
CA VAL A 419 10.45 -4.69 5.06
C VAL A 419 9.04 -4.14 5.19
N ALA A 420 8.89 -2.90 5.64
CA ALA A 420 7.60 -2.20 5.79
C ALA A 420 6.75 -2.16 4.50
N ARG A 421 7.36 -2.18 3.32
CA ARG A 421 6.64 -2.17 2.03
C ARG A 421 5.69 -3.36 1.85
N TYR A 422 5.95 -4.48 2.53
CA TYR A 422 5.07 -5.65 2.43
C TYR A 422 3.81 -5.53 3.29
N VAL A 423 3.85 -4.71 4.33
CA VAL A 423 2.68 -4.40 5.17
C VAL A 423 1.82 -3.30 4.56
N SER A 424 2.44 -2.38 3.83
CA SER A 424 1.74 -1.21 3.29
C SER A 424 0.47 -1.52 2.49
N PRO A 425 0.38 -2.59 1.66
CA PRO A 425 -0.85 -2.90 0.93
C PRO A 425 -2.05 -3.31 1.79
N ILE A 426 -1.81 -3.76 3.01
CA ILE A 426 -2.87 -4.18 3.93
C ILE A 426 -3.21 -3.10 4.98
N GLN A 427 -2.37 -2.10 5.16
CA GLN A 427 -2.63 -0.99 6.08
C GLN A 427 -4.00 -0.32 5.86
N PRO A 428 -4.47 -0.09 4.61
CA PRO A 428 -5.79 0.48 4.38
C PRO A 428 -6.97 -0.35 4.93
N LEU A 429 -6.80 -1.65 5.19
CA LEU A 429 -7.84 -2.48 5.81
C LEU A 429 -8.14 -2.06 7.25
N PHE A 430 -7.22 -1.40 7.92
CA PHE A 430 -7.38 -0.89 9.28
C PHE A 430 -8.08 0.46 9.33
N VAL A 431 -8.14 1.20 8.23
CA VAL A 431 -8.79 2.52 8.16
C VAL A 431 -10.27 2.47 8.56
N PRO A 432 -11.10 1.53 8.06
CA PRO A 432 -12.48 1.42 8.52
C PRO A 432 -12.61 1.07 10.01
N VAL A 433 -11.66 0.27 10.55
CA VAL A 433 -11.65 -0.09 11.98
C VAL A 433 -11.36 1.14 12.85
N ALA A 434 -10.33 1.90 12.47
CA ALA A 434 -10.00 3.15 13.15
C ALA A 434 -11.15 4.17 13.07
N MET A 435 -11.75 4.33 11.88
CA MET A 435 -12.88 5.24 11.70
C MET A 435 -14.11 4.84 12.53
N TYR A 436 -14.38 3.53 12.66
CA TYR A 436 -15.42 3.03 13.55
C TYR A 436 -15.20 3.47 14.99
N VAL A 437 -13.99 3.26 15.53
CA VAL A 437 -13.63 3.67 16.90
C VAL A 437 -13.80 5.17 17.06
N ILE A 438 -13.29 5.98 16.11
CA ILE A 438 -13.40 7.45 16.15
C ILE A 438 -14.87 7.88 16.19
N CYS A 439 -15.73 7.32 15.34
CA CYS A 439 -17.16 7.64 15.34
C CYS A 439 -17.82 7.29 16.68
N ARG A 440 -17.52 6.13 17.24
CA ARG A 440 -18.07 5.69 18.53
C ARG A 440 -17.57 6.53 19.70
N LEU A 441 -16.31 6.97 19.66
CA LEU A 441 -15.76 7.93 20.63
C LEU A 441 -16.47 9.29 20.51
N TRP A 442 -16.76 9.74 19.29
CA TRP A 442 -17.53 10.96 19.06
C TRP A 442 -18.95 10.85 19.60
N GLU A 443 -19.59 9.70 19.48
CA GLU A 443 -20.89 9.38 20.05
C GLU A 443 -20.88 9.27 21.60
N GLY A 444 -19.72 9.39 22.24
CA GLY A 444 -19.55 9.37 23.69
C GLY A 444 -19.19 8.01 24.28
N HIS A 445 -19.10 6.95 23.44
CA HIS A 445 -18.71 5.63 23.90
C HIS A 445 -17.22 5.56 24.23
N TRP A 446 -16.84 4.74 25.18
CA TRP A 446 -15.47 4.33 25.53
C TRP A 446 -14.47 5.46 25.83
N ARG A 447 -14.86 6.72 25.95
CA ARG A 447 -13.94 7.87 26.08
C ARG A 447 -12.90 7.68 27.19
N ARG A 448 -13.33 7.28 28.40
CA ARG A 448 -12.41 7.05 29.53
C ARG A 448 -11.43 5.90 29.24
N ALA A 449 -11.94 4.77 28.74
CA ALA A 449 -11.11 3.63 28.39
C ALA A 449 -10.10 3.97 27.30
N PHE A 450 -10.52 4.76 26.29
CA PHE A 450 -9.64 5.20 25.21
C PHE A 450 -8.54 6.15 25.68
N VAL A 451 -8.84 7.05 26.64
CA VAL A 451 -7.80 7.92 27.22
C VAL A 451 -6.73 7.09 27.90
N TRP A 452 -7.12 6.14 28.77
CA TRP A 452 -6.16 5.25 29.42
C TRP A 452 -5.39 4.38 28.45
N TRP A 453 -6.08 3.87 27.45
CA TRP A 453 -5.44 3.15 26.34
C TRP A 453 -4.41 4.00 25.61
N SER A 454 -4.75 5.24 25.30
CA SER A 454 -3.83 6.15 24.57
C SER A 454 -2.56 6.42 25.37
N VAL A 455 -2.66 6.63 26.67
CA VAL A 455 -1.51 6.80 27.56
C VAL A 455 -0.65 5.51 27.56
N PHE A 456 -1.28 4.37 27.80
CA PHE A 456 -0.58 3.07 27.76
C PHE A 456 0.10 2.82 26.42
N TYR A 457 -0.62 3.08 25.33
CA TYR A 457 -0.11 2.85 23.98
C TYR A 457 1.08 3.75 23.65
N VAL A 458 1.04 5.03 24.02
CA VAL A 458 2.18 5.95 23.83
C VAL A 458 3.40 5.46 24.62
N ILE A 459 3.21 5.02 25.86
CA ILE A 459 4.30 4.43 26.67
C ILE A 459 4.86 3.17 26.00
N LEU A 460 3.98 2.28 25.52
CA LEU A 460 4.37 1.05 24.84
C LEU A 460 5.19 1.35 23.57
N VAL A 461 4.72 2.27 22.74
CA VAL A 461 5.43 2.68 21.53
C VAL A 461 6.78 3.31 21.89
N ALA A 462 6.82 4.22 22.85
CA ALA A 462 8.06 4.84 23.28
C ALA A 462 9.07 3.82 23.81
N ALA A 463 8.62 2.89 24.67
CA ALA A 463 9.47 1.81 25.20
C ALA A 463 10.00 0.89 24.07
N THR A 464 9.14 0.53 23.11
CA THR A 464 9.54 -0.28 21.96
C THR A 464 10.56 0.47 21.08
N LEU A 465 10.35 1.75 20.86
CA LEU A 465 11.27 2.60 20.08
C LEU A 465 12.63 2.73 20.78
N LEU A 466 12.66 2.96 22.09
CA LEU A 466 13.89 3.02 22.89
C LEU A 466 14.65 1.69 22.83
N PHE A 467 13.94 0.59 23.04
CA PHE A 467 14.52 -0.76 22.91
C PHE A 467 15.12 -1.01 21.52
N CYS A 468 14.41 -0.61 20.47
CA CYS A 468 14.90 -0.69 19.11
C CYS A 468 16.15 0.18 18.88
N LEU A 469 16.20 1.36 19.49
CA LEU A 469 17.36 2.26 19.38
C LEU A 469 18.62 1.64 20.02
N GLU A 470 18.50 1.09 21.22
CA GLU A 470 19.62 0.44 21.93
C GLU A 470 20.19 -0.74 21.14
N ILE A 471 19.33 -1.60 20.60
CA ILE A 471 19.80 -2.75 19.83
C ILE A 471 20.40 -2.30 18.48
N GLN A 472 19.86 -1.26 17.84
CA GLN A 472 20.46 -0.71 16.64
C GLN A 472 21.86 -0.15 16.90
N GLN A 473 22.06 0.53 18.02
CA GLN A 473 23.38 1.03 18.43
C GLN A 473 24.35 -0.11 18.69
N ALA A 474 23.91 -1.15 19.40
CA ALA A 474 24.71 -2.34 19.66
C ALA A 474 25.10 -3.08 18.37
N ALA A 475 24.16 -3.23 17.43
CA ALA A 475 24.40 -3.85 16.12
C ALA A 475 25.38 -3.04 15.26
N ILE A 476 25.26 -1.71 15.25
CA ILE A 476 26.20 -0.82 14.54
C ILE A 476 27.59 -0.92 15.15
N SER A 477 27.71 -0.87 16.48
CA SER A 477 28.99 -1.01 17.19
C SER A 477 29.69 -2.33 16.86
N LYS A 478 28.95 -3.44 16.92
CA LYS A 478 29.48 -4.77 16.57
C LYS A 478 29.92 -4.84 15.10
N MET A 479 29.15 -4.24 14.19
CA MET A 479 29.46 -4.25 12.76
C MET A 479 30.69 -3.39 12.42
N LEU A 480 30.86 -2.24 13.07
CA LEU A 480 32.06 -1.41 12.94
C LEU A 480 33.30 -2.15 13.44
N HIS A 481 33.15 -2.84 14.58
CA HIS A 481 34.24 -3.66 15.12
C HIS A 481 34.64 -4.82 14.17
N THR A 482 33.66 -5.52 13.62
CA THR A 482 33.88 -6.62 12.66
C THR A 482 34.52 -6.12 11.35
N ARG A 483 34.10 -4.96 10.83
CA ARG A 483 34.70 -4.35 9.64
C ARG A 483 36.14 -3.90 9.89
N SER A 484 36.42 -3.27 11.01
CA SER A 484 37.79 -2.87 11.37
C SER A 484 38.71 -4.09 11.47
N LEU A 485 38.22 -5.20 12.05
CA LEU A 485 38.95 -6.45 12.14
C LEU A 485 39.19 -7.08 10.76
N GLN A 486 38.18 -7.07 9.87
CA GLN A 486 38.34 -7.58 8.50
C GLN A 486 39.32 -6.73 7.68
N HIS A 487 39.27 -5.40 7.78
CA HIS A 487 40.24 -4.52 7.12
C HIS A 487 41.66 -4.72 7.67
N TYR A 488 41.77 -4.88 8.99
CA TYR A 488 43.07 -5.16 9.62
C TYR A 488 43.65 -6.51 9.16
N LEU A 489 42.83 -7.54 9.10
CA LEU A 489 43.24 -8.88 8.63
C LEU A 489 43.52 -8.94 7.11
N GLN A 490 42.94 -8.06 6.32
CA GLN A 490 43.18 -8.00 4.87
C GLN A 490 44.30 -7.05 4.48
N GLY A 491 44.92 -6.33 5.44
CA GLY A 491 46.03 -5.40 5.18
C GLY A 491 45.68 -4.24 4.25
N ILE A 492 44.41 -3.91 4.08
CA ILE A 492 43.91 -2.82 3.22
C ILE A 492 43.95 -1.52 4.04
N PRO A 493 44.72 -0.50 3.63
CA PRO A 493 44.70 0.79 4.32
C PRO A 493 43.34 1.46 4.15
N TYR A 494 42.89 2.17 5.15
CA TYR A 494 41.64 2.96 5.17
C TYR A 494 41.63 4.04 4.11
#